data_2926b0aed5a81bd474d7b6b86e5626a3
#
_entry.id   2926b0aed5a81bd474d7b6b86e5626a3
#
_cell.length_a   1.000
_cell.length_b   1.000
_cell.length_c   1.000
_cell.angle_alpha   90.00
_cell.angle_beta   90.00
_cell.angle_gamma   90.00
#
_symmetry.space_group_name_H-M   'P 1'
#
loop_
_entity.id
_entity.type
_entity.pdbx_description
1 polymer ?
#
loop_
_entity_poly.entity_id
_entity_poly.type
_entity_poly.pdbx_seq_one_letter_code
_entity_poly.pdbx_strand_id
1 'polypeptide(L)'
;KDNFCYICSSHFLICHFLMNSFLYRIASTFYQHHQDKLNAFTFVFPNRRAGLFFQKYLSEITKKPLFSPEIITIESCFLQASNLELADKLSNLFKIYNIYKTISKSNESFDTFAFWGEMLLADFNEVDKHRVDARQLFTNISELKEIDTFFEVFTENQVLAIQQFWKDFEPSRRNASRDQFVATWSILFPVYEQFKKELLSEGLGYEGMIAKWVTDKLLNNEDIPWFNDKQFVFIGFNALNPCEKVLMTELQKKEQADFYWDYEAPELRDNNNPASLFFKENTRQFKSKYEIKPQAESLDNTQIELIEIPSSVGQTKEIYHILNALYPKNEENSFLNTAVVIPDENLLLPLLYAVPEHINKINVTMGYPMQFTPVAGLMEDRKSTRLNS
;
A
#
# COMPACT_ATOMS: atom_id res chain seq x y z
N LYS A 1 -13.28 -4.10 -21.60
CA LYS A 1 -12.40 -3.67 -20.46
C LYS A 1 -13.25 -2.69 -19.70
N ASP A 2 -13.91 -3.21 -18.68
CA ASP A 2 -15.13 -2.63 -18.14
C ASP A 2 -14.76 -1.87 -16.88
N ASN A 3 -14.85 -0.54 -16.95
CA ASN A 3 -14.70 0.32 -15.79
C ASN A 3 -16.09 0.44 -15.12
N PHE A 4 -16.24 -0.15 -13.95
CA PHE A 4 -17.48 -0.09 -13.16
C PHE A 4 -17.40 1.04 -12.14
N CYS A 5 -18.47 1.80 -12.01
CA CYS A 5 -18.66 2.79 -10.97
C CYS A 5 -19.67 2.24 -9.96
N TYR A 6 -19.27 2.11 -8.68
CA TYR A 6 -20.15 1.66 -7.60
C TYR A 6 -20.58 2.85 -6.76
N ILE A 7 -21.88 3.03 -6.60
CA ILE A 7 -22.45 4.01 -5.69
C ILE A 7 -23.37 3.27 -4.73
N CYS A 8 -23.09 3.38 -3.46
CA CYS A 8 -23.94 2.82 -2.41
C CYS A 8 -24.66 3.95 -1.67
N SER A 9 -25.98 3.99 -1.72
CA SER A 9 -26.79 4.94 -0.96
C SER A 9 -27.83 4.24 -0.10
N SER A 10 -27.87 4.54 1.19
CA SER A 10 -29.04 4.29 2.03
C SER A 10 -29.06 5.25 3.22
N HIS A 11 -30.09 6.09 3.30
CA HIS A 11 -30.26 7.10 4.36
C HIS A 11 -30.58 6.52 5.74
N PHE A 12 -31.15 5.35 5.83
CA PHE A 12 -31.58 4.71 7.08
C PHE A 12 -30.58 3.70 7.66
N LEU A 13 -29.80 3.09 6.81
CA LEU A 13 -28.77 2.09 7.17
C LEU A 13 -27.50 2.72 7.76
N ILE A 14 -27.26 3.99 7.58
CA ILE A 14 -25.94 4.60 7.78
C ILE A 14 -25.62 4.87 9.24
N CYS A 15 -26.57 5.31 10.07
CA CYS A 15 -26.35 5.39 11.51
C CYS A 15 -26.18 3.99 12.12
N HIS A 16 -26.88 3.00 11.60
CA HIS A 16 -26.77 1.59 12.02
C HIS A 16 -25.49 0.96 11.50
N PHE A 17 -25.08 1.27 10.27
CA PHE A 17 -23.84 0.78 9.65
C PHE A 17 -22.57 1.28 10.35
N LEU A 18 -22.53 2.53 10.82
CA LEU A 18 -21.40 3.07 11.57
C LEU A 18 -21.26 2.41 12.95
N MET A 19 -22.36 2.09 13.63
CA MET A 19 -22.35 1.41 14.93
C MET A 19 -22.00 -0.08 14.85
N ASN A 20 -22.11 -0.68 13.67
CA ASN A 20 -21.89 -2.11 13.45
C ASN A 20 -20.64 -2.42 12.62
N SER A 21 -19.87 -1.39 12.21
CA SER A 21 -18.65 -1.62 11.43
C SER A 21 -17.64 -2.46 12.23
N PHE A 22 -16.83 -3.23 11.50
CA PHE A 22 -15.77 -4.06 12.09
C PHE A 22 -14.89 -3.27 13.08
N LEU A 23 -14.44 -2.08 12.69
CA LEU A 23 -13.60 -1.23 13.55
C LEU A 23 -14.35 -0.75 14.81
N TYR A 24 -15.64 -0.43 14.69
CA TYR A 24 -16.47 -0.03 15.83
C TYR A 24 -16.58 -1.16 16.85
N ARG A 25 -16.86 -2.38 16.38
CA ARG A 25 -16.98 -3.56 17.26
C ARG A 25 -15.67 -3.89 17.98
N ILE A 26 -14.53 -3.76 17.30
CA ILE A 26 -13.23 -3.93 17.96
C ILE A 26 -13.02 -2.83 19.00
N ALA A 27 -13.27 -1.56 18.66
CA ALA A 27 -13.16 -0.46 19.61
C ALA A 27 -14.05 -0.67 20.83
N SER A 28 -15.31 -1.12 20.62
CA SER A 28 -16.25 -1.43 21.70
C SER A 28 -15.78 -2.58 22.57
N THR A 29 -15.29 -3.67 21.95
CA THR A 29 -14.78 -4.83 22.67
C THR A 29 -13.59 -4.47 23.54
N PHE A 30 -12.62 -3.75 22.98
CA PHE A 30 -11.45 -3.33 23.76
C PHE A 30 -11.82 -2.35 24.88
N TYR A 31 -12.73 -1.42 24.63
CA TYR A 31 -13.21 -0.52 25.68
C TYR A 31 -13.95 -1.26 26.80
N GLN A 32 -14.78 -2.25 26.47
CA GLN A 32 -15.49 -3.06 27.46
C GLN A 32 -14.53 -3.86 28.35
N HIS A 33 -13.47 -4.41 27.78
CA HIS A 33 -12.53 -5.25 28.52
C HIS A 33 -11.44 -4.48 29.26
N HIS A 34 -11.02 -3.32 28.76
CA HIS A 34 -9.84 -2.63 29.26
C HIS A 34 -10.10 -1.23 29.82
N GLN A 35 -11.21 -0.58 29.44
CA GLN A 35 -11.61 0.75 29.92
C GLN A 35 -10.42 1.75 29.96
N ASP A 36 -10.06 2.24 31.15
CA ASP A 36 -9.01 3.24 31.34
C ASP A 36 -7.57 2.72 31.06
N LYS A 37 -7.40 1.42 30.79
CA LYS A 37 -6.09 0.81 30.48
C LYS A 37 -5.81 0.68 28.99
N LEU A 38 -6.63 1.28 28.13
CA LEU A 38 -6.43 1.23 26.68
C LEU A 38 -5.11 1.87 26.21
N ASN A 39 -4.57 2.80 26.97
CA ASN A 39 -3.28 3.41 26.72
C ASN A 39 -2.07 2.45 26.82
N ALA A 40 -2.27 1.24 27.37
CA ALA A 40 -1.25 0.18 27.41
C ALA A 40 -1.14 -0.58 26.07
N PHE A 41 -2.07 -0.34 25.14
CA PHE A 41 -2.09 -0.99 23.82
C PHE A 41 -1.61 -0.07 22.72
N THR A 42 -0.86 -0.64 21.78
CA THR A 42 -0.52 -0.02 20.49
C THR A 42 -1.36 -0.70 19.40
N PHE A 43 -2.30 0.05 18.83
CA PHE A 43 -3.15 -0.43 17.75
C PHE A 43 -2.48 -0.17 16.40
N VAL A 44 -2.25 -1.24 15.64
CA VAL A 44 -1.52 -1.22 14.37
C VAL A 44 -2.47 -1.50 13.21
N PHE A 45 -2.46 -0.62 12.21
CA PHE A 45 -3.32 -0.67 11.05
C PHE A 45 -2.53 -0.75 9.74
N PRO A 46 -3.09 -1.32 8.66
CA PRO A 46 -2.44 -1.35 7.35
C PRO A 46 -2.35 0.04 6.71
N ASN A 47 -3.19 0.99 7.12
CA ASN A 47 -3.19 2.35 6.61
C ASN A 47 -3.68 3.37 7.65
N ARG A 48 -3.31 4.62 7.43
CA ARG A 48 -3.62 5.72 8.36
C ARG A 48 -5.13 5.97 8.51
N ARG A 49 -5.91 5.74 7.45
CA ARG A 49 -7.36 6.01 7.48
C ARG A 49 -8.08 5.07 8.44
N ALA A 50 -7.77 3.77 8.41
CA ALA A 50 -8.36 2.81 9.34
C ALA A 50 -8.12 3.21 10.80
N GLY A 51 -6.89 3.67 11.12
CA GLY A 51 -6.57 4.20 12.45
C GLY A 51 -7.40 5.43 12.84
N LEU A 52 -7.62 6.37 11.91
CA LEU A 52 -8.46 7.56 12.16
C LEU A 52 -9.93 7.19 12.44
N PHE A 53 -10.49 6.24 11.68
CA PHE A 53 -11.85 5.76 11.94
C PHE A 53 -11.94 5.01 13.27
N PHE A 54 -10.96 4.19 13.59
CA PHE A 54 -10.90 3.52 14.88
C PHE A 54 -10.86 4.53 16.03
N GLN A 55 -10.05 5.57 15.93
CA GLN A 55 -9.98 6.66 16.91
C GLN A 55 -11.31 7.40 17.06
N LYS A 56 -11.99 7.68 15.93
CA LYS A 56 -13.33 8.28 15.91
C LYS A 56 -14.32 7.41 16.68
N TYR A 57 -14.41 6.12 16.34
CA TYR A 57 -15.32 5.20 17.02
C TYR A 57 -15.01 5.06 18.51
N LEU A 58 -13.73 4.99 18.86
CA LEU A 58 -13.33 4.97 20.26
C LEU A 58 -13.80 6.21 21.01
N SER A 59 -13.71 7.40 20.39
CA SER A 59 -14.20 8.64 20.97
C SER A 59 -15.73 8.69 21.13
N GLU A 60 -16.48 8.06 20.23
CA GLU A 60 -17.95 7.96 20.28
C GLU A 60 -18.42 6.99 21.37
N ILE A 61 -17.66 5.93 21.60
CA ILE A 61 -17.97 4.91 22.63
C ILE A 61 -17.63 5.41 24.04
N THR A 62 -16.56 6.19 24.17
CA THR A 62 -16.06 6.67 25.46
C THR A 62 -16.92 7.79 26.00
N LYS A 63 -17.52 7.56 27.18
CA LYS A 63 -18.35 8.57 27.88
C LYS A 63 -17.54 9.45 28.83
N LYS A 64 -16.27 9.16 29.06
CA LYS A 64 -15.36 9.85 29.98
C LYS A 64 -14.05 10.19 29.27
N PRO A 65 -13.32 11.23 29.70
CA PRO A 65 -11.98 11.48 29.20
C PRO A 65 -11.10 10.25 29.37
N LEU A 66 -10.43 9.85 28.27
CA LEU A 66 -9.54 8.70 28.20
C LEU A 66 -8.17 9.15 27.66
N PHE A 67 -7.10 8.62 28.23
CA PHE A 67 -5.80 8.72 27.56
C PHE A 67 -5.83 7.88 26.28
N SER A 68 -5.62 8.54 25.13
CA SER A 68 -5.65 7.87 23.83
C SER A 68 -4.60 6.76 23.79
N PRO A 69 -4.96 5.57 23.32
CA PRO A 69 -3.97 4.57 22.98
C PRO A 69 -3.08 5.05 21.83
N GLU A 70 -1.94 4.41 21.67
CA GLU A 70 -1.09 4.61 20.50
C GLU A 70 -1.76 3.97 19.28
N ILE A 71 -1.96 4.73 18.19
CA ILE A 71 -2.59 4.28 16.95
C ILE A 71 -1.64 4.58 15.80
N ILE A 72 -1.09 3.55 15.18
CA ILE A 72 -0.03 3.67 14.17
C ILE A 72 -0.30 2.79 12.95
N THR A 73 0.43 3.06 11.87
CA THR A 73 0.47 2.15 10.71
C THR A 73 1.60 1.14 10.87
N ILE A 74 1.55 0.08 10.07
CA ILE A 74 2.58 -0.96 10.08
C ILE A 74 3.95 -0.40 9.68
N GLU A 75 3.99 0.55 8.74
CA GLU A 75 5.23 1.24 8.35
C GLU A 75 5.79 2.06 9.52
N SER A 76 4.91 2.77 10.25
CA SER A 76 5.31 3.51 11.45
C SER A 76 5.83 2.58 12.56
N CYS A 77 5.25 1.38 12.68
CA CYS A 77 5.70 0.36 13.62
C CYS A 77 7.14 -0.08 13.30
N PHE A 78 7.44 -0.41 12.05
CA PHE A 78 8.80 -0.75 11.63
C PHE A 78 9.77 0.42 11.82
N LEU A 79 9.36 1.63 11.46
CA LEU A 79 10.21 2.82 11.56
C LEU A 79 10.60 3.11 13.01
N GLN A 80 9.65 3.11 13.93
CA GLN A 80 9.91 3.37 15.35
C GLN A 80 10.75 2.26 16.00
N ALA A 81 10.62 1.02 15.54
CA ALA A 81 11.41 -0.11 16.01
C ALA A 81 12.85 -0.10 15.49
N SER A 82 13.14 0.61 14.40
CA SER A 82 14.43 0.52 13.71
C SER A 82 15.52 1.46 14.24
N ASN A 83 15.17 2.56 14.87
CA ASN A 83 16.06 3.71 15.15
C ASN A 83 16.68 4.33 13.88
N LEU A 84 16.13 4.06 12.70
CA LEU A 84 16.50 4.68 11.43
C LEU A 84 15.50 5.77 11.07
N GLU A 85 15.92 6.72 10.25
CA GLU A 85 15.03 7.70 9.65
C GLU A 85 14.67 7.28 8.22
N LEU A 86 13.45 7.63 7.78
CA LEU A 86 13.02 7.35 6.41
C LEU A 86 13.76 8.28 5.43
N ALA A 87 14.50 7.68 4.51
CA ALA A 87 15.21 8.42 3.50
C ALA A 87 14.27 9.06 2.46
N ASP A 88 14.54 10.31 2.09
CA ASP A 88 13.80 11.02 1.07
C ASP A 88 13.96 10.39 -0.31
N LYS A 89 12.86 10.26 -1.06
CA LYS A 89 12.82 9.58 -2.36
C LYS A 89 13.73 10.22 -3.39
N LEU A 90 13.76 11.56 -3.47
CA LEU A 90 14.59 12.28 -4.43
C LEU A 90 16.07 12.15 -4.07
N SER A 91 16.40 12.27 -2.79
CA SER A 91 17.77 12.05 -2.30
C SER A 91 18.25 10.63 -2.57
N ASN A 92 17.37 9.63 -2.42
CA ASN A 92 17.66 8.23 -2.77
C ASN A 92 17.96 8.09 -4.27
N LEU A 93 17.20 8.76 -5.14
CA LEU A 93 17.39 8.70 -6.58
C LEU A 93 18.75 9.29 -7.00
N PHE A 94 19.15 10.42 -6.41
CA PHE A 94 20.48 10.98 -6.64
C PHE A 94 21.61 10.09 -6.09
N LYS A 95 21.43 9.52 -4.91
CA LYS A 95 22.41 8.64 -4.30
C LYS A 95 22.62 7.39 -5.15
N ILE A 96 21.55 6.70 -5.55
CA ILE A 96 21.65 5.50 -6.38
C ILE A 96 22.25 5.79 -7.77
N TYR A 97 21.95 6.98 -8.34
CA TYR A 97 22.59 7.42 -9.59
C TYR A 97 24.12 7.53 -9.44
N ASN A 98 24.59 8.16 -8.39
CA ASN A 98 26.03 8.33 -8.16
C ASN A 98 26.74 6.99 -7.96
N ILE A 99 26.11 6.08 -7.22
CA ILE A 99 26.60 4.71 -7.01
C ILE A 99 26.62 3.95 -8.33
N TYR A 100 25.52 3.97 -9.08
CA TYR A 100 25.42 3.35 -10.39
C TYR A 100 26.53 3.85 -11.32
N LYS A 101 26.68 5.17 -11.45
CA LYS A 101 27.69 5.78 -12.31
C LYS A 101 29.11 5.36 -11.94
N THR A 102 29.39 5.24 -10.65
CA THR A 102 30.70 4.82 -10.14
C THR A 102 30.99 3.35 -10.45
N ILE A 103 30.00 2.49 -10.30
CA ILE A 103 30.15 1.03 -10.49
C ILE A 103 30.15 0.67 -11.97
N SER A 104 29.19 1.22 -12.75
CA SER A 104 29.02 0.92 -14.17
C SER A 104 30.02 1.65 -15.07
N LYS A 105 30.64 2.73 -14.56
CA LYS A 105 31.44 3.69 -15.35
C LYS A 105 30.66 4.27 -16.55
N SER A 106 29.35 4.32 -16.45
CA SER A 106 28.45 4.84 -17.49
C SER A 106 28.56 6.35 -17.59
N ASN A 107 28.44 6.87 -18.82
CA ASN A 107 28.31 8.29 -19.10
C ASN A 107 26.85 8.75 -19.20
N GLU A 108 25.91 7.91 -18.79
CA GLU A 108 24.48 8.21 -18.82
C GLU A 108 24.16 9.44 -17.98
N SER A 109 23.29 10.30 -18.52
CA SER A 109 22.83 11.50 -17.79
C SER A 109 21.83 11.13 -16.71
N PHE A 110 21.69 12.00 -15.69
CA PHE A 110 20.70 11.80 -14.65
C PHE A 110 19.27 11.73 -15.20
N ASP A 111 18.94 12.56 -16.19
CA ASP A 111 17.59 12.60 -16.80
C ASP A 111 17.21 11.25 -17.45
N THR A 112 18.17 10.57 -18.08
CA THR A 112 17.96 9.24 -18.67
C THR A 112 17.85 8.16 -17.58
N PHE A 113 18.72 8.27 -16.57
CA PHE A 113 18.74 7.33 -15.44
C PHE A 113 17.49 7.42 -14.58
N ALA A 114 16.95 8.61 -14.34
CA ALA A 114 15.92 8.86 -13.34
C ALA A 114 14.71 7.93 -13.47
N PHE A 115 14.26 7.70 -14.71
CA PHE A 115 13.11 6.83 -14.98
C PHE A 115 13.31 5.39 -14.48
N TRP A 116 14.41 4.76 -14.87
CA TRP A 116 14.67 3.39 -14.44
C TRP A 116 15.28 3.32 -13.03
N GLY A 117 15.88 4.41 -12.55
CA GLY A 117 16.34 4.54 -11.17
C GLY A 117 15.19 4.50 -10.16
N GLU A 118 14.03 5.10 -10.49
CA GLU A 118 12.81 4.98 -9.68
C GLU A 118 12.29 3.55 -9.64
N MET A 119 12.30 2.85 -10.78
CA MET A 119 11.93 1.43 -10.84
C MET A 119 12.87 0.58 -9.98
N LEU A 120 14.17 0.82 -10.08
CA LEU A 120 15.18 0.10 -9.30
C LEU A 120 15.01 0.31 -7.79
N LEU A 121 14.69 1.53 -7.36
CA LEU A 121 14.38 1.81 -5.95
C LEU A 121 13.12 1.06 -5.48
N ALA A 122 12.10 0.99 -6.33
CA ALA A 122 10.89 0.23 -6.04
C ALA A 122 11.20 -1.29 -5.94
N ASP A 123 11.98 -1.83 -6.87
CA ASP A 123 12.38 -3.23 -6.88
C ASP A 123 13.21 -3.60 -5.64
N PHE A 124 14.18 -2.76 -5.26
CA PHE A 124 14.97 -2.98 -4.04
C PHE A 124 14.08 -2.96 -2.79
N ASN A 125 13.08 -2.09 -2.76
CA ASN A 125 12.11 -2.03 -1.69
C ASN A 125 11.31 -3.35 -1.58
N GLU A 126 10.84 -3.88 -2.71
CA GLU A 126 10.10 -5.15 -2.74
C GLU A 126 11.00 -6.36 -2.41
N VAL A 127 12.23 -6.41 -2.92
CA VAL A 127 13.21 -7.45 -2.57
C VAL A 127 13.41 -7.54 -1.05
N ASP A 128 13.52 -6.39 -0.38
CA ASP A 128 13.68 -6.36 1.07
C ASP A 128 12.37 -6.66 1.82
N LYS A 129 11.23 -6.10 1.42
CA LYS A 129 9.90 -6.41 2.01
C LYS A 129 9.56 -7.89 1.94
N HIS A 130 9.93 -8.52 0.81
CA HIS A 130 9.71 -9.96 0.60
C HIS A 130 10.84 -10.83 1.14
N ARG A 131 11.86 -10.25 1.75
CA ARG A 131 13.01 -10.96 2.32
C ARG A 131 13.72 -11.90 1.32
N VAL A 132 13.72 -11.51 0.04
CA VAL A 132 14.39 -12.27 -1.01
C VAL A 132 15.91 -12.15 -0.82
N ASP A 133 16.63 -13.24 -1.08
CA ASP A 133 18.08 -13.19 -1.16
C ASP A 133 18.50 -12.44 -2.43
N ALA A 134 18.86 -11.15 -2.24
CA ALA A 134 19.23 -10.28 -3.34
C ALA A 134 20.48 -10.79 -4.09
N ARG A 135 21.43 -11.42 -3.39
CA ARG A 135 22.62 -11.98 -4.02
C ARG A 135 22.22 -13.11 -4.97
N GLN A 136 21.42 -14.05 -4.49
CA GLN A 136 20.95 -15.17 -5.28
C GLN A 136 20.07 -14.69 -6.45
N LEU A 137 19.15 -13.76 -6.21
CA LEU A 137 18.29 -13.19 -7.24
C LEU A 137 19.08 -12.56 -8.38
N PHE A 138 20.02 -11.67 -8.05
CA PHE A 138 20.78 -10.93 -9.07
C PHE A 138 21.92 -11.75 -9.70
N THR A 139 22.41 -12.81 -9.05
CA THR A 139 23.45 -13.71 -9.60
C THR A 139 22.85 -14.75 -10.52
N ASN A 140 21.75 -15.38 -10.15
CA ASN A 140 21.13 -16.45 -10.93
C ASN A 140 20.67 -15.98 -12.32
N ILE A 141 20.32 -14.71 -12.46
CA ILE A 141 19.94 -14.15 -13.76
C ILE A 141 21.17 -13.85 -14.65
N SER A 142 22.36 -13.68 -14.08
CA SER A 142 23.59 -13.49 -14.85
C SER A 142 24.11 -14.78 -15.50
N GLU A 143 23.76 -15.95 -14.98
CA GLU A 143 24.11 -17.27 -15.53
C GLU A 143 23.10 -17.75 -16.58
N LEU A 144 22.91 -16.95 -17.62
CA LEU A 144 21.93 -17.10 -18.69
C LEU A 144 22.04 -18.37 -19.56
N LYS A 145 22.99 -19.25 -19.31
CA LYS A 145 22.99 -20.59 -19.92
C LYS A 145 21.87 -21.48 -19.40
N GLU A 146 21.30 -21.17 -18.24
CA GLU A 146 20.23 -21.92 -17.59
C GLU A 146 18.84 -21.34 -17.81
N ILE A 147 18.71 -20.18 -18.49
CA ILE A 147 17.39 -19.54 -18.70
C ILE A 147 16.45 -20.42 -19.51
N ASP A 148 16.94 -21.17 -20.48
CA ASP A 148 16.10 -22.10 -21.24
C ASP A 148 15.57 -23.25 -20.37
N THR A 149 16.31 -23.65 -19.32
CA THR A 149 15.87 -24.62 -18.30
C THR A 149 15.08 -23.98 -17.16
N PHE A 150 15.29 -22.70 -16.87
CA PHE A 150 14.58 -21.97 -15.81
C PHE A 150 13.12 -21.69 -16.16
N PHE A 151 12.78 -21.53 -17.45
CA PHE A 151 11.38 -21.36 -17.88
C PHE A 151 10.50 -22.59 -17.56
N GLU A 152 11.09 -23.77 -17.33
CA GLU A 152 10.36 -24.96 -16.89
C GLU A 152 10.02 -24.96 -15.38
N VAL A 153 10.68 -24.10 -14.57
CA VAL A 153 10.51 -24.03 -13.11
C VAL A 153 9.57 -22.91 -12.68
N PHE A 154 9.40 -21.87 -13.51
CA PHE A 154 8.50 -20.77 -13.20
C PHE A 154 7.05 -21.06 -13.63
N THR A 155 6.09 -20.62 -12.81
CA THR A 155 4.68 -20.62 -13.21
C THR A 155 4.46 -19.66 -14.38
N GLU A 156 3.45 -19.93 -15.23
CA GLU A 156 3.11 -19.07 -16.38
C GLU A 156 2.97 -17.58 -16.00
N ASN A 157 2.43 -17.27 -14.82
CA ASN A 157 2.30 -15.91 -14.32
C ASN A 157 3.65 -15.25 -14.00
N GLN A 158 4.61 -16.00 -13.50
CA GLN A 158 5.96 -15.50 -13.23
C GLN A 158 6.72 -15.25 -14.53
N VAL A 159 6.56 -16.14 -15.52
CA VAL A 159 7.13 -15.98 -16.87
C VAL A 159 6.54 -14.74 -17.54
N LEU A 160 5.21 -14.51 -17.45
CA LEU A 160 4.55 -13.34 -18.00
C LEU A 160 5.02 -12.05 -17.32
N ALA A 161 5.18 -12.04 -16.00
CA ALA A 161 5.69 -10.88 -15.27
C ALA A 161 7.14 -10.55 -15.66
N ILE A 162 7.98 -11.56 -15.79
CA ILE A 162 9.35 -11.43 -16.28
C ILE A 162 9.36 -10.93 -17.74
N GLN A 163 8.53 -11.48 -18.62
CA GLN A 163 8.43 -11.03 -20.01
C GLN A 163 7.88 -9.61 -20.13
N GLN A 164 6.98 -9.19 -19.25
CA GLN A 164 6.43 -7.84 -19.25
C GLN A 164 7.46 -6.83 -18.77
N PHE A 165 8.21 -7.15 -17.73
CA PHE A 165 9.39 -6.39 -17.29
C PHE A 165 10.42 -6.21 -18.43
N TRP A 166 10.66 -7.25 -19.23
CA TRP A 166 11.56 -7.23 -20.38
C TRP A 166 11.06 -6.41 -21.56
N LYS A 167 9.73 -6.36 -21.76
CA LYS A 167 9.12 -5.59 -22.86
C LYS A 167 9.34 -4.09 -22.73
N ASP A 168 9.40 -3.60 -21.50
CA ASP A 168 9.65 -2.20 -21.19
C ASP A 168 11.14 -1.83 -21.30
N PHE A 169 12.01 -2.83 -21.36
CA PHE A 169 13.46 -2.72 -21.44
C PHE A 169 14.04 -2.97 -22.87
N GLU A 170 13.23 -3.08 -23.92
CA GLU A 170 13.72 -3.31 -25.28
C GLU A 170 14.39 -2.05 -25.88
N PRO A 171 15.74 -1.98 -25.99
CA PRO A 171 16.39 -1.12 -26.94
C PRO A 171 16.27 -1.73 -28.34
N SER A 172 15.94 -0.95 -29.31
CA SER A 172 15.58 -1.28 -30.70
C SER A 172 16.68 -1.94 -31.58
N ARG A 173 17.58 -2.80 -31.03
CA ARG A 173 18.60 -3.54 -31.82
C ARG A 173 18.93 -4.92 -31.24
N ARG A 174 18.61 -5.95 -31.98
CA ARG A 174 18.56 -7.37 -31.59
C ARG A 174 19.89 -8.07 -31.24
N ASN A 175 21.07 -7.52 -31.43
CA ASN A 175 22.34 -8.21 -31.20
C ASN A 175 23.32 -7.57 -30.20
N ALA A 176 23.10 -6.31 -29.79
CA ALA A 176 23.88 -5.67 -28.74
C ALA A 176 23.20 -5.78 -27.33
N SER A 177 21.96 -6.25 -27.30
CA SER A 177 21.09 -6.20 -26.14
C SER A 177 21.40 -7.25 -25.07
N ARG A 178 21.87 -8.43 -25.44
CA ARG A 178 22.16 -9.53 -24.52
C ARG A 178 23.37 -9.22 -23.62
N ASP A 179 24.48 -8.80 -24.23
CA ASP A 179 25.72 -8.51 -23.48
C ASP A 179 25.55 -7.26 -22.61
N GLN A 180 24.82 -6.27 -23.09
CA GLN A 180 24.49 -5.07 -22.33
C GLN A 180 23.55 -5.36 -21.18
N PHE A 181 22.60 -6.27 -21.37
CA PHE A 181 21.71 -6.77 -20.35
C PHE A 181 22.46 -7.50 -19.23
N VAL A 182 23.29 -8.50 -19.58
CA VAL A 182 24.12 -9.23 -18.61
C VAL A 182 25.03 -8.28 -17.86
N ALA A 183 25.63 -7.31 -18.56
CA ALA A 183 26.44 -6.29 -17.92
C ALA A 183 25.66 -5.41 -16.93
N THR A 184 24.46 -4.96 -17.32
CA THR A 184 23.58 -4.20 -16.40
C THR A 184 23.17 -5.03 -15.21
N TRP A 185 22.78 -6.29 -15.44
CA TRP A 185 22.32 -7.17 -14.37
C TRP A 185 23.43 -7.49 -13.36
N SER A 186 24.65 -7.69 -13.85
CA SER A 186 25.82 -7.99 -12.99
C SER A 186 26.18 -6.88 -12.01
N ILE A 187 25.78 -5.63 -12.31
CA ILE A 187 26.05 -4.49 -11.42
C ILE A 187 24.92 -4.23 -10.42
N LEU A 188 23.73 -4.81 -10.59
CA LEU A 188 22.57 -4.53 -9.73
C LEU A 188 22.85 -4.91 -8.28
N PHE A 189 23.45 -6.08 -8.03
CA PHE A 189 23.77 -6.50 -6.68
C PHE A 189 24.83 -5.59 -6.00
N PRO A 190 25.95 -5.26 -6.63
CA PRO A 190 26.87 -4.26 -6.10
C PRO A 190 26.25 -2.88 -5.83
N VAL A 191 25.35 -2.42 -6.71
CA VAL A 191 24.62 -1.16 -6.50
C VAL A 191 23.69 -1.25 -5.29
N TYR A 192 22.93 -2.34 -5.17
CA TYR A 192 22.04 -2.59 -4.04
C TYR A 192 22.82 -2.63 -2.70
N GLU A 193 23.92 -3.38 -2.62
CA GLU A 193 24.73 -3.47 -1.41
C GLU A 193 25.34 -2.13 -1.01
N GLN A 194 25.93 -1.42 -1.98
CA GLN A 194 26.55 -0.13 -1.72
C GLN A 194 25.52 0.92 -1.30
N PHE A 195 24.34 0.94 -1.95
CA PHE A 195 23.26 1.84 -1.61
C PHE A 195 22.77 1.64 -0.16
N LYS A 196 22.54 0.40 0.24
CA LYS A 196 22.15 0.08 1.63
C LYS A 196 23.23 0.45 2.63
N LYS A 197 24.49 0.19 2.29
CA LYS A 197 25.62 0.53 3.17
C LYS A 197 25.73 2.04 3.39
N GLU A 198 25.56 2.85 2.34
CA GLU A 198 25.58 4.31 2.45
C GLU A 198 24.41 4.83 3.29
N LEU A 199 23.20 4.35 3.05
CA LEU A 199 22.03 4.73 3.85
C LEU A 199 22.22 4.39 5.33
N LEU A 200 22.67 3.17 5.65
CA LEU A 200 22.93 2.75 7.04
C LEU A 200 23.97 3.63 7.71
N SER A 201 25.02 4.03 6.98
CA SER A 201 26.07 4.89 7.54
C SER A 201 25.58 6.29 7.92
N GLU A 202 24.46 6.72 7.31
CA GLU A 202 23.79 8.00 7.58
C GLU A 202 22.63 7.86 8.58
N GLY A 203 22.34 6.65 9.07
CA GLY A 203 21.19 6.39 9.93
C GLY A 203 19.85 6.40 9.17
N LEU A 204 19.89 6.22 7.85
CA LEU A 204 18.74 6.26 6.96
C LEU A 204 18.36 4.88 6.43
N GLY A 205 17.12 4.75 5.98
CA GLY A 205 16.66 3.58 5.25
C GLY A 205 15.40 3.85 4.43
N TYR A 206 15.16 3.06 3.39
CA TYR A 206 13.85 2.99 2.73
C TYR A 206 12.96 1.95 3.42
N GLU A 207 11.66 1.99 3.17
CA GLU A 207 10.66 1.19 3.91
C GLU A 207 11.01 -0.30 4.00
N GLY A 208 11.29 -0.95 2.85
CA GLY A 208 11.62 -2.38 2.82
C GLY A 208 12.90 -2.72 3.55
N MET A 209 13.93 -1.88 3.43
CA MET A 209 15.19 -2.03 4.15
C MET A 209 14.99 -1.93 5.67
N ILE A 210 14.19 -0.97 6.12
CA ILE A 210 13.82 -0.79 7.53
C ILE A 210 13.07 -2.02 8.04
N ALA A 211 12.06 -2.48 7.29
CA ALA A 211 11.27 -3.65 7.65
C ALA A 211 12.14 -4.91 7.74
N LYS A 212 13.03 -5.12 6.76
CA LYS A 212 13.97 -6.24 6.77
C LYS A 212 14.96 -6.15 7.95
N TRP A 213 15.49 -4.97 8.22
CA TRP A 213 16.42 -4.75 9.34
C TRP A 213 15.77 -5.12 10.68
N VAL A 214 14.53 -4.67 10.93
CA VAL A 214 13.78 -5.01 12.16
C VAL A 214 13.54 -6.51 12.25
N THR A 215 13.09 -7.13 11.16
CA THR A 215 12.78 -8.56 11.15
C THR A 215 14.02 -9.44 11.24
N ASP A 216 15.15 -9.02 10.69
CA ASP A 216 16.43 -9.74 10.86
C ASP A 216 16.87 -9.74 12.31
N LYS A 217 16.76 -8.60 13.02
CA LYS A 217 17.02 -8.53 14.46
C LYS A 217 16.11 -9.43 15.28
N LEU A 218 14.79 -9.41 14.98
CA LEU A 218 13.84 -10.27 15.68
C LEU A 218 14.17 -11.76 15.51
N LEU A 219 14.50 -12.18 14.28
CA LEU A 219 14.87 -13.58 14.00
C LEU A 219 16.19 -14.00 14.65
N ASN A 220 17.13 -13.05 14.83
CA ASN A 220 18.38 -13.28 15.54
C ASN A 220 18.21 -13.22 17.07
N ASN A 221 16.99 -13.04 17.58
CA ASN A 221 16.68 -12.82 18.99
C ASN A 221 17.42 -11.61 19.60
N GLU A 222 17.71 -10.60 18.78
CA GLU A 222 18.27 -9.34 19.28
C GLU A 222 17.15 -8.53 19.96
N ASP A 223 17.52 -7.86 21.07
CA ASP A 223 16.57 -7.00 21.77
C ASP A 223 16.33 -5.71 20.97
N ILE A 224 15.05 -5.37 20.82
CA ILE A 224 14.59 -4.10 20.26
C ILE A 224 13.78 -3.39 21.36
N PRO A 225 14.40 -2.44 22.08
CA PRO A 225 13.80 -1.82 23.28
C PRO A 225 12.41 -1.23 23.03
N TRP A 226 12.12 -0.80 21.79
CA TRP A 226 10.82 -0.21 21.44
C TRP A 226 9.64 -1.19 21.58
N PHE A 227 9.87 -2.50 21.46
CA PHE A 227 8.84 -3.51 21.66
C PHE A 227 8.63 -3.88 23.15
N ASN A 228 9.58 -3.53 24.03
CA ASN A 228 9.51 -3.93 25.41
C ASN A 228 8.32 -3.26 26.12
N ASP A 229 7.64 -4.02 26.97
CA ASP A 229 6.47 -3.60 27.78
C ASP A 229 5.26 -3.09 26.98
N LYS A 230 5.21 -3.33 25.65
CA LYS A 230 4.09 -2.96 24.79
C LYS A 230 3.23 -4.17 24.44
N GLN A 231 1.92 -3.91 24.28
CA GLN A 231 0.96 -4.87 23.74
C GLN A 231 0.44 -4.35 22.41
N PHE A 232 0.63 -5.11 21.36
CA PHE A 232 0.26 -4.75 20.00
C PHE A 232 -1.07 -5.38 19.59
N VAL A 233 -1.89 -4.63 18.88
CA VAL A 233 -3.17 -5.13 18.34
C VAL A 233 -3.20 -4.84 16.85
N PHE A 234 -3.05 -5.86 16.03
CA PHE A 234 -3.06 -5.76 14.57
C PHE A 234 -4.48 -5.90 14.05
N ILE A 235 -4.97 -4.90 13.29
CA ILE A 235 -6.38 -4.81 12.91
C ILE A 235 -6.53 -4.58 11.41
N GLY A 236 -7.34 -5.41 10.74
CA GLY A 236 -7.81 -5.17 9.38
C GLY A 236 -6.76 -5.41 8.29
N PHE A 237 -5.79 -6.27 8.55
CA PHE A 237 -4.85 -6.74 7.54
C PHE A 237 -5.46 -7.81 6.64
N ASN A 238 -4.90 -8.00 5.44
CA ASN A 238 -5.29 -9.05 4.51
C ASN A 238 -4.07 -9.81 4.00
N ALA A 239 -3.53 -9.47 2.84
CA ALA A 239 -2.28 -10.05 2.36
C ALA A 239 -1.09 -9.51 3.17
N LEU A 240 -0.36 -10.40 3.83
CA LEU A 240 0.82 -10.04 4.61
C LEU A 240 2.08 -10.28 3.77
N ASN A 241 2.95 -9.27 3.70
CA ASN A 241 4.28 -9.52 3.17
C ASN A 241 5.14 -10.31 4.19
N PRO A 242 6.25 -10.94 3.77
CA PRO A 242 7.08 -11.74 4.65
C PRO A 242 7.64 -10.99 5.85
N CYS A 243 7.97 -9.69 5.74
CA CYS A 243 8.42 -8.91 6.89
C CYS A 243 7.31 -8.71 7.93
N GLU A 244 6.09 -8.39 7.49
CA GLU A 244 4.93 -8.26 8.37
C GLU A 244 4.62 -9.59 9.06
N LYS A 245 4.69 -10.69 8.32
CA LYS A 245 4.45 -12.03 8.86
C LYS A 245 5.47 -12.43 9.91
N VAL A 246 6.75 -12.11 9.70
CA VAL A 246 7.81 -12.33 10.70
C VAL A 246 7.56 -11.48 11.93
N LEU A 247 7.29 -10.18 11.79
CA LEU A 247 7.02 -9.28 12.92
C LEU A 247 5.86 -9.81 13.77
N MET A 248 4.73 -10.11 13.15
CA MET A 248 3.54 -10.63 13.84
C MET A 248 3.84 -11.96 14.54
N THR A 249 4.58 -12.86 13.88
CA THR A 249 4.93 -14.17 14.46
C THR A 249 5.85 -14.03 15.66
N GLU A 250 6.87 -13.17 15.60
CA GLU A 250 7.81 -13.00 16.71
C GLU A 250 7.16 -12.30 17.91
N LEU A 251 6.28 -11.31 17.68
CA LEU A 251 5.51 -10.68 18.76
C LEU A 251 4.46 -11.64 19.35
N GLN A 252 3.86 -12.52 18.53
CA GLN A 252 2.95 -13.56 19.02
C GLN A 252 3.67 -14.55 19.94
N LYS A 253 4.87 -15.01 19.58
CA LYS A 253 5.69 -15.91 20.42
C LYS A 253 6.01 -15.30 21.78
N LYS A 254 6.14 -13.97 21.85
CA LYS A 254 6.39 -13.22 23.09
C LYS A 254 5.11 -12.87 23.84
N GLU A 255 3.93 -13.34 23.39
CA GLU A 255 2.62 -12.98 23.93
C GLU A 255 2.33 -11.47 23.95
N GLN A 256 2.96 -10.72 23.03
CA GLN A 256 2.84 -9.27 22.92
C GLN A 256 1.91 -8.83 21.80
N ALA A 257 1.27 -9.74 21.07
CA ALA A 257 0.42 -9.41 19.92
C ALA A 257 -0.94 -10.09 19.97
N ASP A 258 -1.96 -9.35 19.53
CA ASP A 258 -3.31 -9.83 19.28
C ASP A 258 -3.76 -9.40 17.87
N PHE A 259 -4.66 -10.16 17.23
CA PHE A 259 -4.95 -10.04 15.81
C PHE A 259 -6.44 -10.03 15.53
N TYR A 260 -6.89 -9.09 14.69
CA TYR A 260 -8.30 -8.97 14.30
C TYR A 260 -8.44 -8.77 12.79
N TRP A 261 -9.22 -9.64 12.18
CA TRP A 261 -9.37 -9.77 10.74
C TRP A 261 -10.78 -9.40 10.31
N ASP A 262 -10.91 -8.60 9.26
CA ASP A 262 -12.20 -8.23 8.67
C ASP A 262 -12.55 -9.17 7.52
N TYR A 263 -13.20 -10.28 7.86
CA TYR A 263 -13.61 -11.31 6.90
C TYR A 263 -15.10 -11.66 7.04
N GLU A 264 -15.93 -10.63 7.15
CA GLU A 264 -17.35 -10.80 7.40
C GLU A 264 -18.14 -11.13 6.16
N ALA A 265 -17.68 -10.69 4.98
CA ALA A 265 -18.34 -10.97 3.72
C ALA A 265 -18.46 -12.48 3.48
N PRO A 266 -19.69 -12.98 3.18
CA PRO A 266 -19.93 -14.40 2.95
C PRO A 266 -19.04 -14.99 1.85
N GLU A 267 -18.71 -14.19 0.83
CA GLU A 267 -17.88 -14.57 -0.31
C GLU A 267 -16.44 -14.92 0.13
N LEU A 268 -15.94 -14.29 1.20
CA LEU A 268 -14.63 -14.59 1.75
C LEU A 268 -14.59 -15.92 2.52
N ARG A 269 -15.75 -16.49 2.82
CA ARG A 269 -15.87 -17.81 3.47
C ARG A 269 -15.97 -18.94 2.44
N ASP A 270 -16.26 -18.63 1.17
CA ASP A 270 -16.25 -19.61 0.10
C ASP A 270 -14.81 -20.08 -0.19
N ASN A 271 -14.64 -21.39 -0.11
CA ASN A 271 -13.37 -22.05 -0.33
C ASN A 271 -12.85 -21.92 -1.78
N ASN A 272 -13.73 -21.69 -2.72
CA ASN A 272 -13.42 -21.58 -4.14
C ASN A 272 -13.14 -20.11 -4.55
N ASN A 273 -13.39 -19.16 -3.66
CA ASN A 273 -13.11 -17.75 -3.95
C ASN A 273 -11.64 -17.43 -3.69
N PRO A 274 -10.85 -16.97 -4.69
CA PRO A 274 -9.45 -16.61 -4.51
C PRO A 274 -9.21 -15.58 -3.40
N ALA A 275 -10.17 -14.67 -3.15
CA ALA A 275 -10.11 -13.67 -2.09
C ALA A 275 -10.06 -14.30 -0.68
N SER A 276 -10.51 -15.56 -0.52
CA SER A 276 -10.46 -16.30 0.75
C SER A 276 -9.10 -16.88 1.09
N LEU A 277 -8.12 -16.83 0.17
CA LEU A 277 -6.82 -17.47 0.33
C LEU A 277 -6.09 -16.99 1.58
N PHE A 278 -5.94 -15.66 1.71
CA PHE A 278 -5.25 -15.06 2.86
C PHE A 278 -6.03 -15.20 4.17
N PHE A 279 -7.36 -15.22 4.08
CA PHE A 279 -8.24 -15.45 5.24
C PHE A 279 -7.89 -16.73 5.98
N LYS A 280 -7.83 -17.85 5.28
CA LYS A 280 -7.58 -19.16 5.87
C LYS A 280 -6.19 -19.25 6.50
N GLU A 281 -5.20 -18.69 5.82
CA GLU A 281 -3.84 -18.68 6.33
C GLU A 281 -3.75 -17.83 7.60
N ASN A 282 -4.25 -16.59 7.54
CA ASN A 282 -4.15 -15.63 8.64
C ASN A 282 -4.92 -16.09 9.87
N THR A 283 -6.18 -16.51 9.73
CA THR A 283 -7.00 -16.95 10.86
C THR A 283 -6.51 -18.25 11.50
N ARG A 284 -5.84 -19.10 10.72
CA ARG A 284 -5.19 -20.31 11.25
C ARG A 284 -3.95 -19.99 12.07
N GLN A 285 -3.13 -19.05 11.61
CA GLN A 285 -1.83 -18.71 12.20
C GLN A 285 -1.98 -17.70 13.34
N PHE A 286 -2.79 -16.67 13.15
CA PHE A 286 -2.93 -15.53 14.05
C PHE A 286 -4.34 -15.44 14.60
N LYS A 287 -4.55 -16.03 15.76
CA LYS A 287 -5.87 -16.09 16.41
C LYS A 287 -6.15 -14.85 17.23
N SER A 288 -7.41 -14.39 17.20
CA SER A 288 -7.89 -13.30 18.03
C SER A 288 -8.10 -13.75 19.47
N LYS A 289 -7.74 -12.92 20.44
CA LYS A 289 -7.97 -13.16 21.85
C LYS A 289 -9.46 -13.04 22.21
N TYR A 290 -10.13 -12.05 21.63
CA TYR A 290 -11.56 -11.83 21.81
C TYR A 290 -12.31 -12.23 20.54
N GLU A 291 -13.42 -12.95 20.72
CA GLU A 291 -14.30 -13.25 19.61
C GLU A 291 -15.12 -12.01 19.22
N ILE A 292 -14.89 -11.51 18.02
CA ILE A 292 -15.73 -10.48 17.43
C ILE A 292 -16.83 -11.19 16.65
N LYS A 293 -18.04 -11.19 17.19
CA LYS A 293 -19.17 -11.84 16.51
C LYS A 293 -19.43 -11.17 15.18
N PRO A 294 -19.39 -11.90 14.06
CA PRO A 294 -19.77 -11.35 12.78
C PRO A 294 -21.23 -10.95 12.83
N GLN A 295 -21.55 -9.80 12.27
CA GLN A 295 -22.92 -9.42 12.08
C GLN A 295 -23.44 -10.10 10.81
N ALA A 296 -24.39 -11.00 10.95
CA ALA A 296 -25.08 -11.62 9.84
C ALA A 296 -26.12 -10.62 9.26
N GLU A 297 -25.66 -9.54 8.66
CA GLU A 297 -26.50 -8.80 7.73
C GLU A 297 -26.27 -9.40 6.36
N SER A 298 -27.31 -10.04 5.86
CA SER A 298 -27.33 -10.52 4.49
C SER A 298 -27.22 -9.30 3.56
N LEU A 299 -26.40 -9.41 2.51
CA LEU A 299 -26.37 -8.45 1.40
C LEU A 299 -27.72 -8.40 0.65
N ASP A 300 -28.74 -9.11 1.15
CA ASP A 300 -30.07 -9.30 0.53
C ASP A 300 -30.80 -7.98 0.25
N ASN A 301 -30.40 -6.88 0.90
CA ASN A 301 -30.96 -5.55 0.67
C ASN A 301 -30.06 -4.62 -0.16
N THR A 302 -28.91 -5.10 -0.66
CA THR A 302 -28.01 -4.29 -1.48
C THR A 302 -28.54 -4.20 -2.90
N GLN A 303 -28.88 -2.99 -3.36
CA GLN A 303 -29.23 -2.76 -4.76
C GLN A 303 -27.95 -2.47 -5.55
N ILE A 304 -27.74 -3.24 -6.60
CA ILE A 304 -26.62 -3.07 -7.53
C ILE A 304 -27.20 -2.66 -8.88
N GLU A 305 -26.79 -1.49 -9.37
CA GLU A 305 -27.14 -1.00 -10.69
C GLU A 305 -25.91 -0.94 -11.57
N LEU A 306 -25.98 -1.53 -12.75
CA LEU A 306 -24.93 -1.53 -13.75
C LEU A 306 -25.32 -0.59 -14.88
N ILE A 307 -24.54 0.46 -15.09
CA ILE A 307 -24.77 1.46 -16.13
C ILE A 307 -23.63 1.37 -17.15
N GLU A 308 -23.93 0.98 -18.36
CA GLU A 308 -22.97 0.90 -19.46
C GLU A 308 -22.84 2.26 -20.16
N ILE A 309 -21.64 2.81 -20.15
CA ILE A 309 -21.33 4.09 -20.81
C ILE A 309 -20.03 3.92 -21.62
N PRO A 310 -20.06 4.18 -22.94
CA PRO A 310 -18.97 3.83 -23.86
C PRO A 310 -17.71 4.69 -23.70
N SER A 311 -17.73 5.75 -22.88
CA SER A 311 -16.64 6.71 -22.72
C SER A 311 -16.30 6.91 -21.25
N SER A 312 -15.01 6.82 -20.90
CA SER A 312 -14.54 7.07 -19.53
C SER A 312 -14.92 8.46 -19.02
N VAL A 313 -14.83 9.50 -19.86
CA VAL A 313 -15.31 10.85 -19.51
C VAL A 313 -16.83 10.90 -19.42
N GLY A 314 -17.55 10.11 -20.24
CA GLY A 314 -19.00 9.94 -20.13
C GLY A 314 -19.40 9.34 -18.79
N GLN A 315 -18.67 8.34 -18.31
CA GLN A 315 -18.88 7.73 -16.99
C GLN A 315 -18.73 8.77 -15.87
N THR A 316 -17.72 9.64 -15.92
CA THR A 316 -17.59 10.71 -14.92
C THR A 316 -18.74 11.73 -14.98
N LYS A 317 -19.29 12.03 -16.16
CA LYS A 317 -20.46 12.91 -16.30
C LYS A 317 -21.73 12.30 -15.74
N GLU A 318 -21.89 10.99 -15.82
CA GLU A 318 -23.05 10.30 -15.23
C GLU A 318 -23.08 10.42 -13.72
N ILE A 319 -21.92 10.54 -13.07
CA ILE A 319 -21.82 10.82 -11.63
C ILE A 319 -22.59 12.08 -11.24
N TYR A 320 -22.64 13.12 -12.11
CA TYR A 320 -23.43 14.31 -11.86
C TYR A 320 -24.92 13.98 -11.71
N HIS A 321 -25.47 13.15 -12.59
CA HIS A 321 -26.88 12.75 -12.55
C HIS A 321 -27.19 11.90 -11.32
N ILE A 322 -26.32 10.95 -11.03
CA ILE A 322 -26.44 10.07 -9.87
C ILE A 322 -26.38 10.88 -8.56
N LEU A 323 -25.39 11.78 -8.42
CA LEU A 323 -25.26 12.60 -7.22
C LEU A 323 -26.43 13.59 -7.05
N ASN A 324 -26.96 14.15 -8.13
CA ASN A 324 -28.15 14.99 -8.07
C ASN A 324 -29.42 14.21 -7.68
N ALA A 325 -29.53 12.96 -8.12
CA ALA A 325 -30.66 12.11 -7.73
C ALA A 325 -30.58 11.70 -6.25
N LEU A 326 -29.37 11.41 -5.76
CA LEU A 326 -29.11 11.03 -4.36
C LEU A 326 -29.25 12.23 -3.40
N TYR A 327 -28.85 13.41 -3.84
CA TYR A 327 -28.73 14.62 -3.02
C TYR A 327 -29.40 15.82 -3.70
N PRO A 328 -30.75 15.92 -3.67
CA PRO A 328 -31.45 17.08 -4.20
C PRO A 328 -31.06 18.38 -3.48
N LYS A 329 -31.04 19.50 -4.20
CA LYS A 329 -30.55 20.83 -3.74
C LYS A 329 -31.17 21.35 -2.43
N ASN A 330 -32.31 20.82 -2.02
CA ASN A 330 -33.14 21.41 -0.93
C ASN A 330 -33.13 20.55 0.36
N GLU A 331 -32.30 19.53 0.46
CA GLU A 331 -32.24 18.67 1.63
C GLU A 331 -30.92 18.86 2.39
N GLU A 332 -30.98 18.98 3.72
CA GLU A 332 -29.80 18.90 4.58
C GLU A 332 -29.28 17.45 4.60
N ASN A 333 -28.44 17.10 3.65
CA ASN A 333 -27.95 15.77 3.49
C ASN A 333 -26.50 15.64 3.99
N SER A 334 -26.21 14.55 4.66
CA SER A 334 -24.84 14.20 5.00
C SER A 334 -24.18 13.48 3.82
N PHE A 335 -23.32 14.20 3.09
CA PHE A 335 -22.54 13.65 1.97
C PHE A 335 -21.43 12.67 2.41
N LEU A 336 -21.23 12.50 3.71
CA LEU A 336 -20.15 11.66 4.28
C LEU A 336 -20.31 10.17 4.02
N ASN A 337 -21.47 9.77 3.54
CA ASN A 337 -21.87 8.37 3.40
C ASN A 337 -21.77 7.87 1.96
N THR A 338 -21.29 8.70 1.03
CA THR A 338 -21.11 8.34 -0.37
C THR A 338 -19.65 8.33 -0.73
N ALA A 339 -19.19 7.24 -1.32
CA ALA A 339 -17.85 7.13 -1.90
C ALA A 339 -17.95 6.97 -3.41
N VAL A 340 -17.18 7.76 -4.15
CA VAL A 340 -16.96 7.56 -5.58
C VAL A 340 -15.58 6.96 -5.75
N VAL A 341 -15.52 5.74 -6.30
CA VAL A 341 -14.26 5.02 -6.51
C VAL A 341 -13.85 5.17 -7.97
N ILE A 342 -12.63 5.64 -8.20
CA ILE A 342 -12.06 5.84 -9.52
C ILE A 342 -10.88 4.88 -9.69
N PRO A 343 -10.99 3.87 -10.57
CA PRO A 343 -9.88 2.95 -10.83
C PRO A 343 -8.77 3.57 -11.70
N ASP A 344 -9.08 4.63 -12.47
CA ASP A 344 -8.12 5.37 -13.31
C ASP A 344 -7.96 6.79 -12.76
N GLU A 345 -6.77 7.10 -12.24
CA GLU A 345 -6.44 8.40 -11.64
C GLU A 345 -6.58 9.58 -12.62
N ASN A 346 -6.45 9.35 -13.93
CA ASN A 346 -6.62 10.38 -14.95
C ASN A 346 -8.06 10.93 -15.01
N LEU A 347 -9.02 10.20 -14.46
CA LEU A 347 -10.42 10.62 -14.39
C LEU A 347 -10.73 11.55 -13.20
N LEU A 348 -9.77 11.82 -12.31
CA LEU A 348 -9.99 12.66 -11.15
C LEU A 348 -10.48 14.06 -11.52
N LEU A 349 -9.80 14.76 -12.43
CA LEU A 349 -10.24 16.10 -12.84
C LEU A 349 -11.61 16.12 -13.54
N PRO A 350 -11.86 15.27 -14.55
CA PRO A 350 -13.21 15.16 -15.12
C PRO A 350 -14.28 14.90 -14.09
N LEU A 351 -14.00 14.07 -13.08
CA LEU A 351 -14.93 13.79 -12.01
C LEU A 351 -15.16 15.03 -11.11
N LEU A 352 -14.13 15.73 -10.70
CA LEU A 352 -14.27 16.93 -9.85
C LEU A 352 -15.14 18.00 -10.55
N TYR A 353 -15.01 18.15 -11.86
CA TYR A 353 -15.87 19.02 -12.66
C TYR A 353 -17.31 18.49 -12.84
N ALA A 354 -17.53 17.21 -12.62
CA ALA A 354 -18.83 16.58 -12.69
C ALA A 354 -19.58 16.55 -11.35
N VAL A 355 -18.96 17.01 -10.24
CA VAL A 355 -19.67 17.08 -8.96
C VAL A 355 -20.62 18.28 -8.98
N PRO A 356 -21.90 18.10 -8.55
CA PRO A 356 -22.85 19.20 -8.47
C PRO A 356 -22.39 20.34 -7.54
N GLU A 357 -22.61 21.60 -7.93
CA GLU A 357 -22.15 22.79 -7.19
C GLU A 357 -22.70 22.89 -5.74
N HIS A 358 -23.85 22.29 -5.46
CA HIS A 358 -24.44 22.31 -4.12
C HIS A 358 -23.74 21.32 -3.16
N ILE A 359 -22.93 20.40 -3.67
CA ILE A 359 -22.07 19.52 -2.85
C ILE A 359 -20.78 20.27 -2.55
N ASN A 360 -20.75 20.94 -1.43
CA ASN A 360 -19.69 21.88 -1.04
C ASN A 360 -18.54 21.23 -0.22
N LYS A 361 -18.63 19.95 0.11
CA LYS A 361 -17.61 19.20 0.87
C LYS A 361 -17.25 17.92 0.15
N ILE A 362 -16.01 17.85 -0.31
CA ILE A 362 -15.45 16.69 -1.01
C ILE A 362 -14.14 16.34 -0.31
N ASN A 363 -13.93 15.05 -0.06
CA ASN A 363 -12.65 14.53 0.41
C ASN A 363 -12.00 13.73 -0.71
N VAL A 364 -10.92 14.25 -1.28
CA VAL A 364 -10.12 13.56 -2.30
C VAL A 364 -8.98 12.85 -1.62
N THR A 365 -8.87 11.53 -1.83
CA THR A 365 -7.86 10.68 -1.19
C THR A 365 -6.81 10.14 -2.16
N MET A 366 -6.88 10.61 -3.41
CA MET A 366 -5.92 10.31 -4.47
C MET A 366 -4.92 11.44 -4.61
N GLY A 367 -3.68 11.12 -4.97
CA GLY A 367 -2.71 12.11 -5.43
C GLY A 367 -3.07 12.61 -6.83
N TYR A 368 -2.71 13.84 -7.14
CA TYR A 368 -2.79 14.36 -8.50
C TYR A 368 -1.37 14.47 -9.07
N PRO A 369 -1.05 13.77 -10.19
CA PRO A 369 0.28 13.80 -10.75
C PRO A 369 0.72 15.21 -11.13
N MET A 370 1.88 15.64 -10.64
CA MET A 370 2.40 16.99 -10.84
C MET A 370 2.55 17.35 -12.34
N GLN A 371 2.84 16.36 -13.18
CA GLN A 371 3.00 16.53 -14.64
C GLN A 371 1.75 17.11 -15.34
N PHE A 372 0.56 16.94 -14.76
CA PHE A 372 -0.69 17.48 -15.32
C PHE A 372 -1.04 18.86 -14.75
N THR A 373 -0.18 19.43 -13.91
CA THR A 373 -0.41 20.76 -13.34
C THR A 373 0.06 21.87 -14.32
N PRO A 374 -0.58 23.06 -14.27
CA PRO A 374 -0.10 24.21 -15.05
C PRO A 374 1.35 24.59 -14.75
N VAL A 375 1.83 24.30 -13.54
CA VAL A 375 3.22 24.56 -13.12
C VAL A 375 4.20 23.67 -13.88
N ALA A 376 3.87 22.39 -14.11
CA ALA A 376 4.69 21.50 -14.93
C ALA A 376 4.77 22.00 -16.38
N GLY A 377 3.64 22.38 -16.98
CA GLY A 377 3.61 22.96 -18.33
C GLY A 377 4.46 24.23 -18.45
N LEU A 378 4.43 25.11 -17.42
CA LEU A 378 5.30 26.29 -17.39
C LEU A 378 6.80 25.95 -17.33
N MET A 379 7.15 24.86 -16.63
CA MET A 379 8.54 24.40 -16.55
C MET A 379 9.01 23.77 -17.85
N GLU A 380 8.14 23.03 -18.55
CA GLU A 380 8.43 22.46 -19.87
C GLU A 380 8.62 23.55 -20.93
N ASP A 381 7.76 24.58 -20.95
CA ASP A 381 7.91 25.73 -21.84
C ASP A 381 9.23 26.49 -21.63
N ARG A 382 9.68 26.63 -20.39
CA ARG A 382 10.99 27.22 -20.09
C ARG A 382 12.17 26.38 -20.59
N LYS A 383 12.06 25.03 -20.56
CA LYS A 383 13.05 24.11 -21.12
C LYS A 383 13.14 24.30 -22.65
N SER A 384 12.01 24.34 -23.34
CA SER A 384 11.94 24.50 -24.79
C SER A 384 12.50 25.86 -25.25
N THR A 385 12.26 26.95 -24.53
CA THR A 385 12.73 28.28 -24.80
C THR A 385 14.26 28.43 -24.63
N ARG A 386 14.86 27.69 -23.68
CA ARG A 386 16.32 27.70 -23.49
C ARG A 386 17.10 26.82 -24.47
N LEU A 387 16.45 25.82 -25.08
CA LEU A 387 17.09 24.96 -26.09
C LEU A 387 17.05 25.59 -27.51
N ASN A 388 16.24 26.63 -27.72
CA ASN A 388 16.10 27.34 -28.98
C ASN A 388 16.77 28.74 -28.99
N SER A 389 17.50 29.08 -27.98
CA SER A 389 18.36 30.27 -27.84
C SER A 389 19.84 29.85 -27.67
#